data_15b2d9c370fe7c53c1eccce172923d6d
#
_entry.id   15b2d9c370fe7c53c1eccce172923d6d
#
_cell.length_a   1.000
_cell.length_b   1.000
_cell.length_c   1.000
_cell.angle_alpha   90.00
_cell.angle_beta   90.00
_cell.angle_gamma   90.00
#
_symmetry.space_group_name_H-M   'P 1'
#
loop_
_entity.id
_entity.type
_entity.pdbx_description
1 polymer ?
#
loop_
_entity_poly.entity_id
_entity_poly.type
_entity_poly.pdbx_seq_one_letter_code
_entity_poly.pdbx_strand_id
1 'polypeptide(L)'
;MKGRMDALQVALNNEMKEHEFYLKNALKTKNPVGKAMFQQIAGEELEHYERLKQIHENWKNEKKWPETVPLEVKATIVKNILRDAVKKAPKTVKGDPDDLKAIGTAIEFEAKGVEHYTKLRDDVSDQKEKTFFNLLADIEHEHYVSLKDTEEYMTDPASWFRKKENAGLDGA
;
A
#
# COMPACT_ATOMS: atom_id res chain seq x y z
N MET A 1 8.18 20.41 17.70
CA MET A 1 7.42 19.39 18.48
C MET A 1 5.96 19.31 18.09
N LYS A 2 5.21 20.42 18.05
CA LYS A 2 3.77 20.42 17.65
C LYS A 2 3.57 19.88 16.23
N GLY A 3 4.34 20.34 15.26
CA GLY A 3 4.22 19.92 13.86
C GLY A 3 4.46 18.42 13.62
N ARG A 4 5.31 17.75 14.42
CA ARG A 4 5.54 16.29 14.32
C ARG A 4 4.33 15.49 14.79
N MET A 5 3.71 15.89 15.92
CA MET A 5 2.48 15.27 16.40
C MET A 5 1.34 15.43 15.40
N ASP A 6 1.22 16.63 14.81
CA ASP A 6 0.21 16.90 13.79
C ASP A 6 0.44 16.02 12.54
N ALA A 7 1.70 15.82 12.13
CA ALA A 7 2.05 14.97 11.00
C ALA A 7 1.75 13.49 11.25
N LEU A 8 2.07 12.96 12.44
CA LEU A 8 1.71 11.59 12.84
C LEU A 8 0.19 11.40 12.93
N GLN A 9 -0.54 12.42 13.41
CA GLN A 9 -2.00 12.35 13.43
C GLN A 9 -2.61 12.35 12.02
N VAL A 10 -2.03 13.09 11.08
CA VAL A 10 -2.43 13.06 9.66
C VAL A 10 -2.16 11.67 9.07
N ALA A 11 -0.98 11.10 9.32
CA ALA A 11 -0.65 9.74 8.90
C ALA A 11 -1.69 8.73 9.42
N LEU A 12 -1.95 8.71 10.73
CA LEU A 12 -2.97 7.84 11.34
C LEU A 12 -4.35 7.94 10.68
N ASN A 13 -4.78 9.17 10.39
CA ASN A 13 -6.06 9.40 9.74
C ASN A 13 -6.09 8.89 8.30
N ASN A 14 -4.96 8.97 7.59
CA ASN A 14 -4.84 8.49 6.22
C ASN A 14 -4.89 6.95 6.20
N GLU A 15 -4.04 6.27 6.97
CA GLU A 15 -4.02 4.81 7.06
C GLU A 15 -5.41 4.22 7.38
N MET A 16 -6.11 4.81 8.34
CA MET A 16 -7.46 4.33 8.68
C MET A 16 -8.46 4.53 7.54
N LYS A 17 -8.40 5.66 6.83
CA LYS A 17 -9.26 5.91 5.67
C LYS A 17 -8.95 4.95 4.52
N GLU A 18 -7.68 4.67 4.31
CA GLU A 18 -7.22 3.75 3.27
C GLU A 18 -7.63 2.33 3.61
N HIS A 19 -7.42 1.88 4.84
CA HIS A 19 -7.93 0.61 5.34
C HIS A 19 -9.45 0.45 5.09
N GLU A 20 -10.25 1.42 5.49
CA GLU A 20 -11.71 1.40 5.28
C GLU A 20 -12.08 1.39 3.78
N PHE A 21 -11.37 2.16 2.97
CA PHE A 21 -11.55 2.19 1.52
C PHE A 21 -11.27 0.83 0.90
N TYR A 22 -10.14 0.20 1.25
CA TYR A 22 -9.75 -1.10 0.73
C TYR A 22 -10.70 -2.21 1.16
N LEU A 23 -11.14 -2.24 2.44
CA LEU A 23 -12.15 -3.20 2.91
C LEU A 23 -13.47 -3.07 2.14
N LYS A 24 -13.95 -1.86 1.99
CA LYS A 24 -15.21 -1.58 1.27
C LYS A 24 -15.14 -2.05 -0.18
N ASN A 25 -14.01 -1.78 -0.86
CA ASN A 25 -13.85 -2.16 -2.26
C ASN A 25 -13.56 -3.65 -2.43
N ALA A 26 -12.88 -4.30 -1.50
CA ALA A 26 -12.74 -5.74 -1.48
C ALA A 26 -14.08 -6.48 -1.46
N LEU A 27 -15.09 -5.91 -0.79
CA LEU A 27 -16.45 -6.48 -0.76
C LEU A 27 -17.23 -6.25 -2.06
N LYS A 28 -16.99 -5.14 -2.75
CA LYS A 28 -17.75 -4.72 -3.94
C LYS A 28 -17.15 -5.21 -5.25
N THR A 29 -15.82 -5.28 -5.31
CA THR A 29 -15.08 -5.64 -6.50
C THR A 29 -15.43 -7.05 -6.97
N LYS A 30 -15.82 -7.17 -8.25
CA LYS A 30 -16.20 -8.43 -8.88
C LYS A 30 -14.99 -9.13 -9.49
N ASN A 31 -14.00 -8.36 -9.95
CA ASN A 31 -12.78 -8.93 -10.49
C ASN A 31 -11.98 -9.63 -9.36
N PRO A 32 -11.67 -10.94 -9.50
CA PRO A 32 -11.03 -11.71 -8.43
C PRO A 32 -9.61 -11.23 -8.10
N VAL A 33 -8.88 -10.69 -9.08
CA VAL A 33 -7.54 -10.15 -8.86
C VAL A 33 -7.62 -8.82 -8.10
N GLY A 34 -8.45 -7.89 -8.54
CA GLY A 34 -8.70 -6.63 -7.82
C GLY A 34 -9.17 -6.86 -6.38
N LYS A 35 -10.08 -7.82 -6.19
CA LYS A 35 -10.56 -8.20 -4.85
C LYS A 35 -9.43 -8.70 -3.95
N ALA A 36 -8.58 -9.60 -4.44
CA ALA A 36 -7.44 -10.14 -3.68
C ALA A 36 -6.45 -9.04 -3.30
N MET A 37 -6.18 -8.10 -4.22
CA MET A 37 -5.31 -6.96 -3.97
C MET A 37 -5.87 -6.05 -2.88
N PHE A 38 -7.14 -5.67 -2.97
CA PHE A 38 -7.79 -4.83 -1.94
C PHE A 38 -7.82 -5.49 -0.57
N GLN A 39 -8.07 -6.81 -0.49
CA GLN A 39 -8.03 -7.54 0.77
C GLN A 39 -6.64 -7.53 1.41
N GLN A 40 -5.60 -7.75 0.62
CA GLN A 40 -4.23 -7.75 1.12
C GLN A 40 -3.81 -6.37 1.62
N ILE A 41 -3.99 -5.34 0.81
CA ILE A 41 -3.60 -3.98 1.18
C ILE A 41 -4.39 -3.50 2.39
N ALA A 42 -5.69 -3.79 2.48
CA ALA A 42 -6.48 -3.45 3.68
C ALA A 42 -5.88 -3.99 4.98
N GLY A 43 -5.33 -5.20 4.95
CA GLY A 43 -4.65 -5.80 6.11
C GLY A 43 -3.34 -5.11 6.45
N GLU A 44 -2.58 -4.71 5.43
CA GLU A 44 -1.30 -4.01 5.59
C GLU A 44 -1.51 -2.59 6.13
N GLU A 45 -2.52 -1.83 5.62
CA GLU A 45 -2.86 -0.49 6.14
C GLU A 45 -3.31 -0.52 7.61
N LEU A 46 -4.00 -1.57 8.03
CA LEU A 46 -4.32 -1.74 9.45
C LEU A 46 -3.05 -1.94 10.30
N GLU A 47 -2.08 -2.69 9.82
CA GLU A 47 -0.79 -2.86 10.50
C GLU A 47 -0.02 -1.54 10.58
N HIS A 48 0.03 -0.76 9.49
CA HIS A 48 0.64 0.58 9.48
C HIS A 48 -0.02 1.49 10.52
N TYR A 49 -1.36 1.54 10.53
CA TYR A 49 -2.12 2.30 11.51
C TYR A 49 -1.75 1.94 12.95
N GLU A 50 -1.73 0.65 13.30
CA GLU A 50 -1.41 0.21 14.66
C GLU A 50 0.03 0.58 15.06
N ARG A 51 0.99 0.50 14.14
CA ARG A 51 2.38 0.92 14.38
C ARG A 51 2.51 2.42 14.59
N LEU A 52 1.90 3.21 13.73
CA LEU A 52 1.86 4.67 13.87
C LEU A 52 1.18 5.10 15.16
N LYS A 53 0.11 4.42 15.56
CA LYS A 53 -0.60 4.66 16.82
C LYS A 53 0.30 4.44 18.04
N GLN A 54 1.04 3.34 18.07
CA GLN A 54 2.02 3.06 19.12
C GLN A 54 3.07 4.17 19.20
N ILE A 55 3.61 4.61 18.08
CA ILE A 55 4.58 5.71 18.02
C ILE A 55 3.97 7.02 18.51
N HIS A 56 2.76 7.35 18.07
CA HIS A 56 2.06 8.56 18.47
C HIS A 56 1.78 8.60 19.99
N GLU A 57 1.31 7.50 20.57
CA GLU A 57 1.05 7.37 22.01
C GLU A 57 2.33 7.49 22.82
N ASN A 58 3.41 6.80 22.42
CA ASN A 58 4.70 6.89 23.09
C ASN A 58 5.29 8.30 23.01
N TRP A 59 5.21 8.94 21.85
CA TRP A 59 5.66 10.31 21.67
C TRP A 59 4.87 11.30 22.56
N LYS A 60 3.56 11.10 22.67
CA LYS A 60 2.70 11.91 23.53
C LYS A 60 3.11 11.82 25.00
N ASN A 61 3.45 10.63 25.46
CA ASN A 61 3.76 10.36 26.85
C ASN A 61 5.22 10.68 27.22
N GLU A 62 6.18 10.27 26.41
CA GLU A 62 7.62 10.33 26.72
C GLU A 62 8.37 11.41 25.94
N LYS A 63 7.76 12.02 24.94
CA LYS A 63 8.34 13.03 24.02
C LYS A 63 9.61 12.58 23.30
N LYS A 64 9.78 11.27 23.15
CA LYS A 64 10.88 10.67 22.42
C LYS A 64 10.40 9.49 21.58
N TRP A 65 11.21 9.10 20.63
CA TRP A 65 10.98 7.91 19.82
C TRP A 65 11.03 6.66 20.71
N PRO A 66 10.10 5.71 20.55
CA PRO A 66 10.08 4.51 21.39
C PRO A 66 11.31 3.63 21.12
N GLU A 67 12.02 3.26 22.19
CA GLU A 67 13.16 2.35 22.10
C GLU A 67 12.72 0.88 22.08
N THR A 68 11.54 0.59 22.60
CA THR A 68 11.04 -0.76 22.87
C THR A 68 9.94 -1.23 21.93
N VAL A 69 9.36 -0.34 21.15
CA VAL A 69 8.36 -0.74 20.14
C VAL A 69 9.09 -1.32 18.95
N PRO A 70 8.73 -2.54 18.49
CA PRO A 70 9.26 -3.03 17.23
C PRO A 70 8.90 -2.05 16.12
N LEU A 71 9.90 -1.32 15.63
CA LEU A 71 9.75 -0.38 14.52
C LEU A 71 9.68 -1.11 13.18
N GLU A 72 9.59 -2.44 13.24
CA GLU A 72 9.46 -3.30 12.09
C GLU A 72 8.00 -3.35 11.68
N VAL A 73 7.70 -2.76 10.55
CA VAL A 73 6.53 -3.09 9.75
C VAL A 73 6.92 -4.28 8.89
N LYS A 74 6.04 -5.26 8.75
CA LYS A 74 6.30 -6.40 7.86
C LYS A 74 6.43 -5.89 6.43
N ALA A 75 7.41 -6.42 5.71
CA ALA A 75 7.52 -6.16 4.28
C ALA A 75 6.23 -6.60 3.57
N THR A 76 5.77 -5.81 2.60
CA THR A 76 4.58 -6.15 1.82
C THR A 76 4.80 -7.41 0.98
N ILE A 77 3.75 -8.23 0.88
CA ILE A 77 3.69 -9.41 0.01
C ILE A 77 2.77 -9.19 -1.20
N VAL A 78 2.34 -7.98 -1.44
CA VAL A 78 1.35 -7.61 -2.46
C VAL A 78 1.69 -8.12 -3.87
N LYS A 79 2.97 -8.12 -4.25
CA LYS A 79 3.45 -8.71 -5.53
C LYS A 79 3.18 -10.21 -5.62
N ASN A 80 3.37 -10.94 -4.53
CA ASN A 80 3.09 -12.36 -4.48
C ASN A 80 1.59 -12.63 -4.59
N ILE A 81 0.78 -11.83 -3.90
CA ILE A 81 -0.69 -11.91 -3.97
C ILE A 81 -1.17 -11.65 -5.40
N LEU A 82 -0.67 -10.60 -6.07
CA LEU A 82 -1.00 -10.33 -7.46
C LEU A 82 -0.67 -11.53 -8.36
N ARG A 83 0.56 -12.03 -8.29
CA ARG A 83 1.02 -13.18 -9.09
C ARG A 83 0.12 -14.41 -8.88
N ASP A 84 -0.22 -14.73 -7.64
CA ASP A 84 -1.01 -15.91 -7.30
C ASP A 84 -2.49 -15.73 -7.67
N ALA A 85 -3.03 -14.53 -7.53
CA ALA A 85 -4.39 -14.20 -7.96
C ALA A 85 -4.56 -14.30 -9.48
N VAL A 86 -3.60 -13.77 -10.25
CA VAL A 86 -3.61 -13.83 -11.72
C VAL A 86 -3.51 -15.28 -12.23
N LYS A 87 -2.71 -16.13 -11.56
CA LYS A 87 -2.62 -17.57 -11.95
C LYS A 87 -3.94 -18.32 -11.79
N LYS A 88 -4.75 -17.92 -10.80
CA LYS A 88 -6.04 -18.55 -10.49
C LYS A 88 -7.20 -17.94 -11.25
N ALA A 89 -7.06 -16.69 -11.71
CA ALA A 89 -8.13 -15.97 -12.39
C ALA A 89 -8.31 -16.42 -13.85
N PRO A 90 -9.55 -16.37 -14.36
CA PRO A 90 -9.79 -16.57 -15.79
C PRO A 90 -9.08 -15.49 -16.62
N LYS A 91 -8.33 -15.89 -17.64
CA LYS A 91 -7.53 -14.99 -18.50
C LYS A 91 -8.33 -13.94 -19.29
N THR A 92 -9.65 -14.01 -19.23
CA THR A 92 -10.57 -13.15 -20.02
C THR A 92 -11.42 -12.21 -19.17
N VAL A 93 -11.32 -12.28 -17.84
CA VAL A 93 -12.17 -11.48 -16.94
C VAL A 93 -11.56 -10.10 -16.74
N LYS A 94 -12.15 -9.10 -17.38
CA LYS A 94 -11.84 -7.68 -17.19
C LYS A 94 -12.49 -7.15 -15.92
N GLY A 95 -11.96 -6.03 -15.41
CA GLY A 95 -12.64 -5.21 -14.42
C GLY A 95 -13.83 -4.48 -15.06
N ASP A 96 -14.92 -4.31 -14.32
CA ASP A 96 -15.99 -3.43 -14.74
C ASP A 96 -15.60 -1.94 -14.48
N PRO A 97 -16.40 -0.95 -14.95
CA PRO A 97 -16.06 0.46 -14.75
C PRO A 97 -15.92 0.87 -13.27
N ASP A 98 -16.68 0.25 -12.36
CA ASP A 98 -16.59 0.54 -10.94
C ASP A 98 -15.31 -0.05 -10.32
N ASP A 99 -14.94 -1.26 -10.74
CA ASP A 99 -13.68 -1.90 -10.37
C ASP A 99 -12.48 -1.04 -10.82
N LEU A 100 -12.47 -0.58 -12.07
CA LEU A 100 -11.40 0.26 -12.62
C LEU A 100 -11.33 1.63 -11.93
N LYS A 101 -12.47 2.22 -11.60
CA LYS A 101 -12.51 3.47 -10.83
C LYS A 101 -11.95 3.28 -9.42
N ALA A 102 -12.26 2.18 -8.76
CA ALA A 102 -11.74 1.87 -7.42
C ALA A 102 -10.22 1.69 -7.46
N ILE A 103 -9.69 0.95 -8.43
CA ILE A 103 -8.23 0.79 -8.62
C ILE A 103 -7.55 2.14 -8.89
N GLY A 104 -8.11 2.97 -9.76
CA GLY A 104 -7.57 4.30 -10.04
C GLY A 104 -7.50 5.18 -8.79
N THR A 105 -8.55 5.16 -7.95
CA THR A 105 -8.56 5.88 -6.67
C THR A 105 -7.51 5.32 -5.69
N ALA A 106 -7.35 4.00 -5.63
CA ALA A 106 -6.33 3.35 -4.82
C ALA A 106 -4.92 3.81 -5.23
N ILE A 107 -4.61 3.81 -6.52
CA ILE A 107 -3.32 4.26 -7.06
C ILE A 107 -3.01 5.71 -6.64
N GLU A 108 -4.01 6.59 -6.61
CA GLU A 108 -3.83 7.97 -6.14
C GLU A 108 -3.56 8.05 -4.63
N PHE A 109 -4.14 7.17 -3.83
CA PHE A 109 -3.87 7.09 -2.39
C PHE A 109 -2.42 6.68 -2.14
N GLU A 110 -1.97 5.58 -2.75
CA GLU A 110 -0.60 5.11 -2.59
C GLU A 110 0.44 6.13 -3.06
N ALA A 111 0.19 6.81 -4.18
CA ALA A 111 1.09 7.87 -4.65
C ALA A 111 1.24 9.00 -3.62
N LYS A 112 0.13 9.40 -2.97
CA LYS A 112 0.13 10.40 -1.88
C LYS A 112 0.80 9.86 -0.62
N GLY A 113 0.63 8.58 -0.30
CA GLY A 113 1.30 7.89 0.80
C GLY A 113 2.81 7.94 0.64
N VAL A 114 3.33 7.57 -0.53
CA VAL A 114 4.77 7.68 -0.87
C VAL A 114 5.29 9.10 -0.65
N GLU A 115 4.59 10.12 -1.16
CA GLU A 115 4.98 11.52 -1.00
C GLU A 115 4.98 11.92 0.49
N HIS A 116 3.93 11.54 1.22
CA HIS A 116 3.77 11.88 2.63
C HIS A 116 4.89 11.29 3.49
N TYR A 117 5.16 9.99 3.38
CA TYR A 117 6.20 9.33 4.17
C TYR A 117 7.61 9.73 3.74
N THR A 118 7.84 10.01 2.47
CA THR A 118 9.11 10.59 1.98
C THR A 118 9.36 11.94 2.65
N LYS A 119 8.35 12.81 2.71
CA LYS A 119 8.46 14.09 3.39
C LYS A 119 8.71 13.96 4.88
N LEU A 120 7.99 13.07 5.57
CA LEU A 120 8.22 12.80 6.99
C LEU A 120 9.65 12.31 7.26
N ARG A 121 10.18 11.40 6.43
CA ARG A 121 11.57 10.95 6.49
C ARG A 121 12.56 12.10 6.35
N ASP A 122 12.32 13.02 5.43
CA ASP A 122 13.24 14.12 5.14
C ASP A 122 13.17 15.24 6.21
N ASP A 123 12.03 15.40 6.87
CA ASP A 123 11.80 16.40 7.93
C ASP A 123 12.35 15.98 9.31
N VAL A 124 12.68 14.70 9.52
CA VAL A 124 13.22 14.20 10.79
C VAL A 124 14.75 14.10 10.77
N SER A 125 15.38 14.25 11.93
CA SER A 125 16.84 14.14 12.06
C SER A 125 17.29 12.82 12.70
N ASP A 126 16.42 12.14 13.44
CA ASP A 126 16.72 10.88 14.09
C ASP A 126 16.79 9.74 13.06
N GLN A 127 17.85 8.93 13.13
CA GLN A 127 18.10 7.88 12.15
C GLN A 127 17.07 6.74 12.22
N LYS A 128 16.55 6.43 13.41
CA LYS A 128 15.52 5.38 13.56
C LYS A 128 14.19 5.86 12.95
N GLU A 129 13.83 7.11 13.18
CA GLU A 129 12.65 7.72 12.55
C GLU A 129 12.77 7.73 11.02
N LYS A 130 13.94 8.13 10.50
CA LYS A 130 14.21 8.09 9.06
C LYS A 130 14.03 6.70 8.48
N THR A 131 14.62 5.69 9.13
CA THR A 131 14.52 4.30 8.69
C THR A 131 13.07 3.83 8.69
N PHE A 132 12.30 4.16 9.71
CA PHE A 132 10.88 3.79 9.81
C PHE A 132 10.03 4.43 8.69
N PHE A 133 10.14 5.76 8.50
CA PHE A 133 9.37 6.43 7.45
C PHE A 133 9.81 6.04 6.04
N ASN A 134 11.10 5.72 5.86
CA ASN A 134 11.57 5.18 4.59
C ASN A 134 10.95 3.81 4.30
N LEU A 135 10.87 2.94 5.32
CA LEU A 135 10.21 1.64 5.17
C LEU A 135 8.74 1.77 4.77
N LEU A 136 7.99 2.68 5.39
CA LEU A 136 6.60 2.95 4.98
C LEU A 136 6.55 3.48 3.55
N ALA A 137 7.38 4.46 3.19
CA ALA A 137 7.42 4.97 1.82
C ALA A 137 7.72 3.89 0.77
N ASP A 138 8.60 2.94 1.09
CA ASP A 138 8.94 1.81 0.21
C ASP A 138 7.75 0.83 0.08
N ILE A 139 7.00 0.58 1.16
CA ILE A 139 5.80 -0.26 1.14
C ILE A 139 4.70 0.39 0.29
N GLU A 140 4.39 1.67 0.50
CA GLU A 140 3.43 2.43 -0.32
C GLU A 140 3.82 2.41 -1.81
N HIS A 141 5.11 2.52 -2.11
CA HIS A 141 5.59 2.42 -3.48
C HIS A 141 5.35 1.02 -4.08
N GLU A 142 5.54 -0.04 -3.31
CA GLU A 142 5.24 -1.41 -3.76
C GLU A 142 3.74 -1.62 -3.97
N HIS A 143 2.87 -1.07 -3.11
CA HIS A 143 1.42 -1.04 -3.32
C HIS A 143 1.07 -0.31 -4.62
N TYR A 144 1.61 0.90 -4.81
CA TYR A 144 1.41 1.71 -6.01
C TYR A 144 1.75 0.94 -7.30
N VAL A 145 2.95 0.35 -7.37
CA VAL A 145 3.42 -0.40 -8.54
C VAL A 145 2.54 -1.62 -8.78
N SER A 146 2.17 -2.35 -7.73
CA SER A 146 1.34 -3.54 -7.82
C SER A 146 -0.11 -3.23 -8.23
N LEU A 147 -0.66 -2.10 -7.78
CA LEU A 147 -1.97 -1.63 -8.20
C LEU A 147 -1.97 -1.15 -9.66
N LYS A 148 -0.89 -0.50 -10.12
CA LYS A 148 -0.71 -0.16 -11.55
C LYS A 148 -0.68 -1.41 -12.43
N ASP A 149 0.03 -2.45 -12.02
CA ASP A 149 0.07 -3.72 -12.73
C ASP A 149 -1.30 -4.43 -12.70
N THR A 150 -2.03 -4.32 -11.60
CA THR A 150 -3.42 -4.81 -11.46
C THR A 150 -4.38 -4.06 -12.38
N GLU A 151 -4.27 -2.73 -12.47
CA GLU A 151 -5.07 -1.90 -13.39
C GLU A 151 -4.87 -2.32 -14.85
N GLU A 152 -3.61 -2.52 -15.26
CA GLU A 152 -3.30 -3.03 -16.62
C GLU A 152 -3.95 -4.39 -16.86
N TYR A 153 -3.81 -5.34 -15.91
CA TYR A 153 -4.45 -6.64 -16.01
C TYR A 153 -5.97 -6.53 -16.13
N MET A 154 -6.62 -5.73 -15.28
CA MET A 154 -8.07 -5.57 -15.27
C MET A 154 -8.60 -4.88 -16.52
N THR A 155 -7.81 -4.02 -17.14
CA THR A 155 -8.16 -3.31 -18.37
C THR A 155 -8.09 -4.22 -19.60
N ASP A 156 -6.98 -4.95 -19.76
CA ASP A 156 -6.76 -5.88 -20.87
C ASP A 156 -5.89 -7.08 -20.45
N PRO A 157 -6.50 -8.12 -19.87
CA PRO A 157 -5.78 -9.32 -19.42
C PRO A 157 -4.93 -9.96 -20.54
N ALA A 158 -5.45 -10.03 -21.76
CA ALA A 158 -4.73 -10.66 -22.88
C ALA A 158 -3.46 -9.89 -23.24
N SER A 159 -3.52 -8.57 -23.26
CA SER A 159 -2.33 -7.73 -23.48
C SER A 159 -1.34 -7.83 -22.34
N TRP A 160 -1.83 -7.87 -21.09
CA TRP A 160 -0.99 -8.03 -19.92
C TRP A 160 -0.19 -9.35 -19.96
N PHE A 161 -0.84 -10.48 -20.29
CA PHE A 161 -0.16 -11.77 -20.42
C PHE A 161 0.89 -11.75 -21.53
N ARG A 162 0.58 -11.20 -22.71
CA ARG A 162 1.57 -11.07 -23.80
C ARG A 162 2.81 -10.28 -23.38
N LYS A 163 2.64 -9.17 -22.67
CA LYS A 163 3.76 -8.36 -22.16
C LYS A 163 4.64 -9.16 -21.19
N LYS A 164 4.04 -9.91 -20.27
CA LYS A 164 4.79 -10.72 -19.27
C LYS A 164 5.51 -11.90 -19.91
N GLU A 165 4.92 -12.56 -20.92
CA GLU A 165 5.56 -13.63 -21.70
C GLU A 165 6.79 -13.11 -22.46
N ASN A 166 6.67 -11.95 -23.11
CA ASN A 166 7.76 -11.33 -23.84
C ASN A 166 8.90 -10.90 -22.90
N ALA A 167 8.60 -10.31 -21.74
CA ALA A 167 9.60 -9.93 -20.75
C ALA A 167 10.34 -11.15 -20.16
N GLY A 168 9.71 -12.33 -20.13
CA GLY A 168 10.34 -13.58 -19.72
C GLY A 168 11.28 -14.19 -20.76
N LEU A 169 11.10 -13.84 -22.03
CA LEU A 169 11.94 -14.31 -23.15
C LEU A 169 13.19 -13.45 -23.36
N ASP A 170 13.14 -12.17 -22.96
CA ASP A 170 14.29 -11.24 -23.06
C ASP A 170 15.33 -11.41 -21.92
N GLY A 171 15.05 -12.29 -20.96
CA GLY A 171 15.89 -12.57 -19.78
C GLY A 171 16.56 -13.95 -19.77
N ALA A 172 16.56 -14.69 -20.88
CA ALA A 172 17.22 -16.00 -21.02
C ALA A 172 18.53 -15.89 -21.78
#